data_125b9cc136613fae1065795966021b29
#
_entry.id   125b9cc136613fae1065795966021b29
#
_cell.length_a   1.000
_cell.length_b   1.000
_cell.length_c   1.000
_cell.angle_alpha   90.00
_cell.angle_beta   90.00
_cell.angle_gamma   90.00
#
_symmetry.space_group_name_H-M   'P 1'
#
loop_
_entity.id
_entity.type
_entity.pdbx_description
1 polymer ?
#
loop_
_entity_poly.entity_id
_entity_poly.type
_entity_poly.pdbx_seq_one_letter_code
_entity_poly.pdbx_strand_id
1 'polypeptide(L)'
;MRWLAYTVETETLMNEIEDATTRVSALVGAAKQYSQVDRAPFQVVDVHELLDSTLVMLGGKLGDGVRVVKDYDRSLPPLPAYPAELNQVWTNLVDNAVAAMAGAGTLTVRTYRAGEDVVVEVGDTGEGIPDEVKRRIFEPFFTTKAVGEGTGLGLDISWRIVVQRHGGDLRVVSEPGDTRFQVRLPLAEPAREG
;
A
#
# COMPACT_ATOMS: atom_id res chain seq x y z
N MET A 1 38.95 15.66 26.12
CA MET A 1 38.58 14.45 25.38
C MET A 1 37.36 13.67 25.96
N ARG A 2 37.19 13.57 27.27
CA ARG A 2 36.00 12.87 27.87
C ARG A 2 34.66 13.54 27.54
N TRP A 3 34.57 14.84 27.41
CA TRP A 3 33.35 15.59 27.11
C TRP A 3 32.80 15.28 25.71
N LEU A 4 33.64 15.20 24.71
CA LEU A 4 33.25 14.86 23.31
C LEU A 4 32.69 13.42 23.24
N ALA A 5 33.27 12.48 24.00
CA ALA A 5 32.78 11.11 24.04
C ALA A 5 31.34 11.02 24.65
N TYR A 6 31.07 11.75 25.72
CA TYR A 6 29.74 11.81 26.35
C TYR A 6 28.68 12.45 25.39
N THR A 7 29.07 13.48 24.65
CA THR A 7 28.13 14.13 23.69
C THR A 7 27.75 13.20 22.56
N VAL A 8 28.71 12.49 21.96
CA VAL A 8 28.48 11.51 20.91
C VAL A 8 27.64 10.32 21.40
N GLU A 9 27.92 9.82 22.61
CA GLU A 9 27.19 8.71 23.21
C GLU A 9 25.74 9.13 23.52
N THR A 10 25.52 10.34 24.00
CA THR A 10 24.17 10.89 24.26
C THR A 10 23.39 11.08 22.96
N GLU A 11 24.00 11.62 21.90
CA GLU A 11 23.36 11.78 20.59
C GLU A 11 23.00 10.42 19.99
N THR A 12 23.88 9.41 20.10
CA THR A 12 23.60 8.05 19.61
C THR A 12 22.41 7.44 20.35
N LEU A 13 22.37 7.55 21.69
CA LEU A 13 21.26 7.06 22.49
C LEU A 13 19.95 7.80 22.20
N MET A 14 19.98 9.10 21.98
CA MET A 14 18.79 9.88 21.61
C MET A 14 18.25 9.42 20.24
N ASN A 15 19.12 9.22 19.26
CA ASN A 15 18.71 8.72 17.94
C ASN A 15 18.12 7.30 18.04
N GLU A 16 18.70 6.40 18.85
CA GLU A 16 18.16 5.07 19.09
C GLU A 16 16.77 5.11 19.77
N ILE A 17 16.54 6.03 20.71
CA ILE A 17 15.26 6.23 21.36
C ILE A 17 14.22 6.79 20.37
N GLU A 18 14.59 7.77 19.55
CA GLU A 18 13.71 8.33 18.52
C GLU A 18 13.30 7.25 17.50
N ASP A 19 14.25 6.45 17.04
CA ASP A 19 14.00 5.32 16.14
C ASP A 19 13.08 4.27 16.78
N ALA A 20 13.34 3.91 18.02
CA ALA A 20 12.50 2.95 18.76
C ALA A 20 11.09 3.49 18.97
N THR A 21 10.95 4.78 19.32
CA THR A 21 9.64 5.44 19.52
C THR A 21 8.86 5.51 18.22
N THR A 22 9.51 5.82 17.12
CA THR A 22 8.92 5.85 15.78
C THR A 22 8.42 4.45 15.38
N ARG A 23 9.21 3.40 15.63
CA ARG A 23 8.79 2.01 15.39
C ARG A 23 7.58 1.61 16.24
N VAL A 24 7.59 1.93 17.52
CA VAL A 24 6.46 1.63 18.42
C VAL A 24 5.21 2.38 17.96
N SER A 25 5.32 3.65 17.60
CA SER A 25 4.19 4.44 17.08
C SER A 25 3.64 3.86 15.78
N ALA A 26 4.50 3.43 14.87
CA ALA A 26 4.10 2.78 13.63
C ALA A 26 3.41 1.42 13.87
N LEU A 27 3.93 0.61 14.81
CA LEU A 27 3.33 -0.67 15.22
C LEU A 27 1.97 -0.47 15.90
N VAL A 28 1.84 0.53 16.77
CA VAL A 28 0.56 0.89 17.42
C VAL A 28 -0.43 1.40 16.38
N GLY A 29 0.01 2.22 15.42
CA GLY A 29 -0.79 2.66 14.28
C GLY A 29 -1.30 1.49 13.44
N ALA A 30 -0.43 0.57 13.08
CA ALA A 30 -0.78 -0.65 12.33
C ALA A 30 -1.73 -1.56 13.12
N ALA A 31 -1.49 -1.76 14.42
CA ALA A 31 -2.37 -2.54 15.30
C ALA A 31 -3.76 -1.89 15.44
N LYS A 32 -3.81 -0.56 15.52
CA LYS A 32 -5.07 0.19 15.55
C LYS A 32 -5.83 0.07 14.23
N GLN A 33 -5.15 0.17 13.10
CA GLN A 33 -5.74 -0.07 11.77
C GLN A 33 -6.25 -1.51 11.66
N TYR A 34 -5.46 -2.49 12.11
CA TYR A 34 -5.88 -3.90 12.16
C TYR A 34 -7.17 -4.11 12.98
N SER A 35 -7.32 -3.42 14.11
CA SER A 35 -8.51 -3.52 14.96
C SER A 35 -9.72 -2.71 14.46
N GLN A 36 -9.51 -1.75 13.54
CA GLN A 36 -10.60 -0.95 12.94
C GLN A 36 -11.18 -1.60 11.68
N VAL A 37 -10.43 -2.51 11.04
CA VAL A 37 -10.84 -3.26 9.86
C VAL A 37 -12.14 -4.04 10.09
N ASP A 38 -12.41 -4.50 11.31
CA ASP A 38 -13.62 -5.29 11.65
C ASP A 38 -14.93 -4.48 11.78
N ARG A 39 -14.92 -3.14 11.62
CA ARG A 39 -16.07 -2.29 11.95
C ARG A 39 -16.82 -1.68 10.78
N ALA A 40 -16.26 -1.69 9.58
CA ALA A 40 -16.96 -1.15 8.42
C ALA A 40 -17.90 -2.22 7.81
N PRO A 41 -19.16 -1.88 7.52
CA PRO A 41 -20.08 -2.83 6.92
C PRO A 41 -19.63 -3.22 5.50
N PHE A 42 -19.85 -4.47 5.15
CA PHE A 42 -19.73 -4.97 3.79
C PHE A 42 -20.86 -4.36 2.95
N GLN A 43 -20.54 -3.78 1.83
CA GLN A 43 -21.50 -3.08 0.97
C GLN A 43 -21.09 -3.11 -0.51
N VAL A 44 -22.03 -2.80 -1.38
CA VAL A 44 -21.76 -2.67 -2.82
C VAL A 44 -21.20 -1.26 -3.07
N VAL A 45 -20.02 -1.17 -3.70
CA VAL A 45 -19.29 0.08 -3.89
C VAL A 45 -18.84 0.26 -5.34
N ASP A 46 -18.72 1.50 -5.78
CA ASP A 46 -17.97 1.85 -6.99
C ASP A 46 -16.47 1.94 -6.65
N VAL A 47 -15.68 1.08 -7.27
CA VAL A 47 -14.23 1.05 -7.06
C VAL A 47 -13.54 2.35 -7.46
N HIS A 48 -14.08 3.05 -8.46
CA HIS A 48 -13.51 4.32 -8.92
C HIS A 48 -13.69 5.45 -7.90
N GLU A 49 -14.83 5.48 -7.20
CA GLU A 49 -15.04 6.45 -6.11
C GLU A 49 -14.03 6.25 -4.98
N LEU A 50 -13.73 4.98 -4.63
CA LEU A 50 -12.72 4.66 -3.62
C LEU A 50 -11.31 5.08 -4.06
N LEU A 51 -10.94 4.78 -5.31
CA LEU A 51 -9.66 5.17 -5.88
C LEU A 51 -9.52 6.70 -5.95
N ASP A 52 -10.54 7.39 -6.44
CA ASP A 52 -10.53 8.84 -6.58
C ASP A 52 -10.42 9.53 -5.22
N SER A 53 -11.17 9.07 -4.20
CA SER A 53 -11.08 9.61 -2.84
C SER A 53 -9.70 9.38 -2.21
N THR A 54 -9.11 8.22 -2.43
CA THR A 54 -7.74 7.92 -1.96
C THR A 54 -6.70 8.82 -2.64
N LEU A 55 -6.77 9.00 -3.96
CA LEU A 55 -5.86 9.87 -4.70
C LEU A 55 -5.97 11.34 -4.28
N VAL A 56 -7.19 11.83 -4.00
CA VAL A 56 -7.41 13.18 -3.46
C VAL A 56 -6.77 13.33 -2.08
N MET A 57 -6.98 12.35 -1.19
CA MET A 57 -6.42 12.36 0.16
C MET A 57 -4.89 12.34 0.15
N LEU A 58 -4.28 11.61 -0.78
CA LEU A 58 -2.84 11.51 -0.93
C LEU A 58 -2.22 12.63 -1.79
N GLY A 59 -3.02 13.54 -2.33
CA GLY A 59 -2.57 14.61 -3.23
C GLY A 59 -1.37 15.41 -2.70
N GLY A 60 -1.33 15.71 -1.39
CA GLY A 60 -0.22 16.39 -0.76
C GLY A 60 1.10 15.58 -0.71
N LYS A 61 1.03 14.24 -0.77
CA LYS A 61 2.20 13.35 -0.80
C LYS A 61 2.72 13.12 -2.22
N LEU A 62 1.84 13.21 -3.22
CA LEU A 62 2.23 13.01 -4.62
C LEU A 62 3.26 14.03 -5.09
N GLY A 63 3.17 15.28 -4.59
CA GLY A 63 4.08 16.36 -4.99
C GLY A 63 3.96 16.76 -6.46
N ASP A 64 4.62 17.85 -6.85
CA ASP A 64 4.55 18.40 -8.22
C ASP A 64 5.30 17.55 -9.26
N GLY A 65 6.21 16.67 -8.81
CA GLY A 65 7.03 15.83 -9.69
C GLY A 65 6.34 14.53 -10.14
N VAL A 66 5.21 14.15 -9.51
CA VAL A 66 4.51 12.91 -9.84
C VAL A 66 3.28 13.20 -10.69
N ARG A 67 3.30 12.68 -11.93
CA ARG A 67 2.15 12.74 -12.83
C ARG A 67 1.19 11.57 -12.54
N VAL A 68 -0.07 11.85 -12.25
CA VAL A 68 -1.11 10.82 -12.08
C VAL A 68 -1.86 10.60 -13.39
N VAL A 69 -1.92 9.33 -13.85
CA VAL A 69 -2.67 8.90 -15.02
C VAL A 69 -3.77 7.93 -14.56
N LYS A 70 -5.02 8.23 -14.91
CA LYS A 70 -6.19 7.38 -14.63
C LYS A 70 -6.68 6.76 -15.94
N ASP A 71 -6.64 5.43 -16.02
CA ASP A 71 -7.14 4.63 -17.15
C ASP A 71 -8.26 3.71 -16.63
N TYR A 72 -9.45 4.29 -16.45
CA TYR A 72 -10.58 3.63 -15.81
C TYR A 72 -11.57 3.07 -16.83
N ASP A 73 -11.87 1.79 -16.75
CA ASP A 73 -13.01 1.18 -17.41
C ASP A 73 -14.30 1.55 -16.65
N ARG A 74 -14.95 2.63 -17.10
CA ARG A 74 -16.19 3.14 -16.49
C ARG A 74 -17.40 2.24 -16.70
N SER A 75 -17.28 1.15 -17.45
CA SER A 75 -18.32 0.15 -17.62
C SER A 75 -18.37 -0.92 -16.54
N LEU A 76 -17.40 -0.91 -15.62
CA LEU A 76 -17.34 -1.86 -14.52
C LEU A 76 -18.57 -1.72 -13.60
N PRO A 77 -19.20 -2.84 -13.22
CA PRO A 77 -20.28 -2.80 -12.23
C PRO A 77 -19.72 -2.52 -10.84
N PRO A 78 -20.55 -1.98 -9.93
CA PRO A 78 -20.22 -1.94 -8.52
C PRO A 78 -19.89 -3.33 -7.98
N LEU A 79 -18.97 -3.41 -7.02
CA LEU A 79 -18.53 -4.68 -6.46
C LEU A 79 -18.81 -4.74 -4.95
N PRO A 80 -19.07 -5.95 -4.40
CA PRO A 80 -19.25 -6.15 -2.97
C PRO A 80 -17.89 -6.08 -2.26
N ALA A 81 -17.75 -5.19 -1.26
CA ALA A 81 -16.46 -4.99 -0.59
C ALA A 81 -16.61 -4.36 0.80
N TYR A 82 -15.50 -4.30 1.52
CA TYR A 82 -15.29 -3.48 2.70
C TYR A 82 -14.55 -2.20 2.29
N PRO A 83 -15.22 -1.05 2.09
CA PRO A 83 -14.62 0.14 1.48
C PRO A 83 -13.44 0.70 2.27
N ALA A 84 -13.50 0.69 3.60
CA ALA A 84 -12.40 1.17 4.44
C ALA A 84 -11.13 0.29 4.29
N GLU A 85 -11.31 -1.02 4.13
CA GLU A 85 -10.22 -1.96 3.89
C GLU A 85 -9.60 -1.75 2.51
N LEU A 86 -10.42 -1.59 1.46
CA LEU A 86 -9.91 -1.31 0.12
C LEU A 86 -9.19 0.04 0.05
N ASN A 87 -9.70 1.08 0.72
CA ASN A 87 -8.98 2.36 0.81
C ASN A 87 -7.60 2.21 1.46
N GLN A 88 -7.46 1.29 2.45
CA GLN A 88 -6.16 0.95 3.03
C GLN A 88 -5.24 0.29 1.99
N VAL A 89 -5.76 -0.62 1.16
CA VAL A 89 -4.99 -1.25 0.07
C VAL A 89 -4.49 -0.18 -0.90
N TRP A 90 -5.39 0.70 -1.38
CA TRP A 90 -5.04 1.75 -2.32
C TRP A 90 -4.00 2.71 -1.75
N THR A 91 -4.16 3.11 -0.49
CA THR A 91 -3.19 3.96 0.22
C THR A 91 -1.81 3.30 0.27
N ASN A 92 -1.72 2.03 0.66
CA ASN A 92 -0.46 1.31 0.76
C ASN A 92 0.24 1.18 -0.61
N LEU A 93 -0.52 0.86 -1.67
CA LEU A 93 0.05 0.69 -3.01
C LEU A 93 0.53 2.04 -3.58
N VAL A 94 -0.25 3.11 -3.42
CA VAL A 94 0.12 4.46 -3.87
C VAL A 94 1.32 4.99 -3.09
N ASP A 95 1.35 4.83 -1.75
CA ASP A 95 2.51 5.24 -0.93
C ASP A 95 3.79 4.50 -1.33
N ASN A 96 3.70 3.21 -1.69
CA ASN A 96 4.85 2.46 -2.19
C ASN A 96 5.31 2.95 -3.57
N ALA A 97 4.38 3.23 -4.49
CA ALA A 97 4.67 3.77 -5.81
C ALA A 97 5.37 5.13 -5.72
N VAL A 98 4.85 6.04 -4.88
CA VAL A 98 5.45 7.38 -4.67
C VAL A 98 6.87 7.25 -4.11
N ALA A 99 7.07 6.37 -3.13
CA ALA A 99 8.39 6.13 -2.55
C ALA A 99 9.40 5.59 -3.60
N ALA A 100 8.97 4.65 -4.46
CA ALA A 100 9.82 4.07 -5.50
C ALA A 100 10.23 5.08 -6.58
N MET A 101 9.40 6.10 -6.83
CA MET A 101 9.68 7.18 -7.80
C MET A 101 10.59 8.29 -7.25
N ALA A 102 10.91 8.29 -5.97
CA ALA A 102 11.79 9.29 -5.35
C ALA A 102 11.42 10.75 -5.67
N GLY A 103 10.11 11.05 -5.76
CA GLY A 103 9.57 12.39 -5.98
C GLY A 103 9.34 12.80 -7.45
N ALA A 104 9.70 11.99 -8.44
CA ALA A 104 9.44 12.29 -9.85
C ALA A 104 9.13 11.03 -10.66
N GLY A 105 8.00 11.04 -11.39
CA GLY A 105 7.60 9.90 -12.20
C GLY A 105 6.14 9.92 -12.61
N THR A 106 5.63 8.77 -13.07
CA THR A 106 4.23 8.60 -13.43
C THR A 106 3.61 7.50 -12.59
N LEU A 107 2.57 7.87 -11.85
CA LEU A 107 1.66 6.94 -11.17
C LEU A 107 0.49 6.65 -12.10
N THR A 108 0.30 5.41 -12.50
CA THR A 108 -0.83 4.98 -13.32
C THR A 108 -1.81 4.16 -12.48
N VAL A 109 -3.08 4.53 -12.49
CA VAL A 109 -4.15 3.74 -11.89
C VAL A 109 -5.09 3.29 -12.98
N ARG A 110 -5.12 1.98 -13.23
CA ARG A 110 -5.92 1.38 -14.29
C ARG A 110 -6.93 0.42 -13.70
N THR A 111 -8.13 0.37 -14.29
CA THR A 111 -9.16 -0.61 -13.94
C THR A 111 -9.68 -1.30 -15.21
N TYR A 112 -9.95 -2.60 -15.10
CA TYR A 112 -10.54 -3.37 -16.20
C TYR A 112 -11.21 -4.63 -15.67
N ARG A 113 -12.08 -5.23 -16.52
CA ARG A 113 -12.71 -6.51 -16.22
C ARG A 113 -11.84 -7.67 -16.70
N ALA A 114 -11.69 -8.71 -15.88
CA ALA A 114 -11.02 -9.95 -16.22
C ALA A 114 -11.89 -11.15 -15.82
N GLY A 115 -12.79 -11.54 -16.73
CA GLY A 115 -13.79 -12.58 -16.45
C GLY A 115 -14.81 -12.13 -15.42
N GLU A 116 -14.90 -12.82 -14.31
CA GLU A 116 -15.79 -12.50 -13.18
C GLU A 116 -15.11 -11.62 -12.11
N ASP A 117 -13.93 -11.06 -12.42
CA ASP A 117 -13.19 -10.19 -11.53
C ASP A 117 -13.08 -8.77 -12.08
N VAL A 118 -13.03 -7.80 -11.16
CA VAL A 118 -12.51 -6.46 -11.40
C VAL A 118 -11.02 -6.49 -11.08
N VAL A 119 -10.20 -5.93 -11.96
CA VAL A 119 -8.77 -5.73 -11.72
C VAL A 119 -8.50 -4.26 -11.57
N VAL A 120 -7.84 -3.91 -10.47
CA VAL A 120 -7.24 -2.59 -10.24
C VAL A 120 -5.74 -2.74 -10.31
N GLU A 121 -5.12 -2.00 -11.22
CA GLU A 121 -3.67 -1.97 -11.39
C GLU A 121 -3.13 -0.61 -10.94
N VAL A 122 -2.19 -0.62 -10.01
CA VAL A 122 -1.44 0.56 -9.56
C VAL A 122 -0.02 0.40 -10.08
N GLY A 123 0.35 1.27 -11.02
CA GLY A 123 1.64 1.23 -11.70
C GLY A 123 2.48 2.47 -11.41
N ASP A 124 3.80 2.30 -11.36
CA ASP A 124 4.78 3.37 -11.20
C ASP A 124 5.98 3.21 -12.12
N THR A 125 6.67 4.32 -12.36
CA THR A 125 7.89 4.38 -13.16
C THR A 125 9.16 4.46 -12.30
N GLY A 126 9.11 3.91 -11.09
CA GLY A 126 10.21 3.94 -10.14
C GLY A 126 11.34 2.95 -10.45
N GLU A 127 12.20 2.73 -9.48
CA GLU A 127 13.41 1.91 -9.60
C GLU A 127 13.15 0.41 -9.89
N GLY A 128 11.91 -0.05 -9.67
CA GLY A 128 11.54 -1.46 -9.79
C GLY A 128 11.87 -2.28 -8.55
N ILE A 129 11.44 -3.56 -8.59
CA ILE A 129 11.64 -4.52 -7.50
C ILE A 129 12.47 -5.70 -8.01
N PRO A 130 13.65 -5.97 -7.44
CA PRO A 130 14.47 -7.13 -7.80
C PRO A 130 13.74 -8.46 -7.60
N ASP A 131 14.01 -9.47 -8.43
CA ASP A 131 13.31 -10.76 -8.39
C ASP A 131 13.43 -11.50 -7.06
N GLU A 132 14.57 -11.37 -6.39
CA GLU A 132 14.81 -11.92 -5.06
C GLU A 132 13.93 -11.25 -4.00
N VAL A 133 13.64 -9.95 -4.16
CA VAL A 133 12.79 -9.16 -3.27
C VAL A 133 11.31 -9.44 -3.53
N LYS A 134 10.89 -9.61 -4.79
CA LYS A 134 9.49 -9.88 -5.18
C LYS A 134 8.89 -11.08 -4.44
N ARG A 135 9.71 -12.10 -4.12
CA ARG A 135 9.25 -13.30 -3.41
C ARG A 135 8.87 -13.04 -1.96
N ARG A 136 9.36 -11.95 -1.39
CA ARG A 136 9.27 -11.65 0.04
C ARG A 136 8.45 -10.41 0.37
N ILE A 137 8.07 -9.60 -0.62
CA ILE A 137 7.41 -8.30 -0.38
C ILE A 137 6.09 -8.39 0.39
N PHE A 138 5.44 -9.56 0.41
CA PHE A 138 4.21 -9.81 1.16
C PHE A 138 4.47 -10.45 2.54
N GLU A 139 5.75 -10.73 2.89
CA GLU A 139 6.10 -11.21 4.23
C GLU A 139 5.94 -10.08 5.26
N PRO A 140 5.32 -10.35 6.43
CA PRO A 140 5.22 -9.35 7.49
C PRO A 140 6.60 -8.80 7.89
N PHE A 141 6.67 -7.49 8.10
CA PHE A 141 7.90 -6.76 8.50
C PHE A 141 9.03 -6.74 7.48
N PHE A 142 8.83 -7.29 6.30
CA PHE A 142 9.83 -7.20 5.23
C PHE A 142 9.81 -5.81 4.60
N THR A 143 10.97 -5.16 4.57
CA THR A 143 11.16 -3.85 3.93
C THR A 143 12.58 -3.71 3.40
N THR A 144 12.72 -3.05 2.26
CA THR A 144 14.01 -2.62 1.69
C THR A 144 14.35 -1.16 2.04
N LYS A 145 13.39 -0.44 2.64
CA LYS A 145 13.57 0.96 3.07
C LYS A 145 14.48 1.04 4.30
N ALA A 146 15.12 2.19 4.48
CA ALA A 146 15.96 2.44 5.64
C ALA A 146 15.17 2.29 6.96
N VAL A 147 15.92 2.07 8.03
CA VAL A 147 15.34 1.92 9.38
C VAL A 147 14.54 3.18 9.74
N GLY A 148 13.25 3.00 10.08
CA GLY A 148 12.33 4.10 10.39
C GLY A 148 11.49 4.61 9.21
N GLU A 149 11.86 4.32 7.96
CA GLU A 149 11.13 4.80 6.76
C GLU A 149 10.03 3.84 6.26
N GLY A 150 10.02 2.62 6.75
CA GLY A 150 9.01 1.63 6.39
C GLY A 150 8.75 0.61 7.48
N THR A 151 7.48 0.30 7.74
CA THR A 151 7.08 -0.71 8.74
C THR A 151 7.19 -2.14 8.22
N GLY A 152 7.26 -2.33 6.90
CA GLY A 152 7.17 -3.64 6.25
C GLY A 152 5.81 -4.33 6.40
N LEU A 153 4.77 -3.61 6.82
CA LEU A 153 3.43 -4.16 7.05
C LEU A 153 2.42 -3.80 5.95
N GLY A 154 2.67 -2.75 5.16
CA GLY A 154 1.69 -2.24 4.19
C GLY A 154 1.27 -3.29 3.16
N LEU A 155 2.22 -4.01 2.55
CA LEU A 155 1.92 -5.04 1.54
C LEU A 155 1.35 -6.33 2.16
N ASP A 156 1.78 -6.75 3.36
CA ASP A 156 1.17 -7.86 4.08
C ASP A 156 -0.30 -7.56 4.42
N ILE A 157 -0.59 -6.37 4.95
CA ILE A 157 -1.97 -5.93 5.22
C ILE A 157 -2.80 -5.92 3.92
N SER A 158 -2.25 -5.38 2.83
CA SER A 158 -2.94 -5.35 1.55
C SER A 158 -3.23 -6.75 1.02
N TRP A 159 -2.28 -7.68 1.15
CA TRP A 159 -2.48 -9.07 0.77
C TRP A 159 -3.59 -9.73 1.58
N ARG A 160 -3.61 -9.56 2.90
CA ARG A 160 -4.66 -10.12 3.76
C ARG A 160 -6.03 -9.56 3.42
N ILE A 161 -6.13 -8.25 3.23
CA ILE A 161 -7.38 -7.60 2.84
C ILE A 161 -7.88 -8.18 1.52
N VAL A 162 -7.04 -8.21 0.49
CA VAL A 162 -7.44 -8.66 -0.84
C VAL A 162 -7.74 -10.16 -0.86
N VAL A 163 -6.83 -10.98 -0.33
CA VAL A 163 -6.92 -12.44 -0.47
C VAL A 163 -7.81 -13.07 0.59
N GLN A 164 -7.59 -12.75 1.87
CA GLN A 164 -8.31 -13.42 2.95
C GLN A 164 -9.71 -12.83 3.19
N ARG A 165 -9.86 -11.51 3.03
CA ARG A 165 -11.15 -10.83 3.33
C ARG A 165 -12.06 -10.71 2.13
N HIS A 166 -11.50 -10.53 0.92
CA HIS A 166 -12.28 -10.33 -0.31
C HIS A 166 -12.24 -11.53 -1.25
N GLY A 167 -11.46 -12.59 -0.95
CA GLY A 167 -11.34 -13.78 -1.80
C GLY A 167 -10.69 -13.47 -3.16
N GLY A 168 -9.95 -12.38 -3.24
CA GLY A 168 -9.28 -11.92 -4.43
C GLY A 168 -7.83 -12.43 -4.57
N ASP A 169 -7.04 -11.73 -5.38
CA ASP A 169 -5.63 -12.04 -5.62
C ASP A 169 -4.82 -10.74 -5.74
N LEU A 170 -3.58 -10.73 -5.24
CA LEU A 170 -2.67 -9.60 -5.30
C LEU A 170 -1.34 -10.05 -5.89
N ARG A 171 -0.99 -9.50 -7.04
CA ARG A 171 0.23 -9.81 -7.79
C ARG A 171 1.07 -8.58 -8.05
N VAL A 172 2.35 -8.79 -8.34
CA VAL A 172 3.27 -7.76 -8.79
C VAL A 172 4.01 -8.22 -10.04
N VAL A 173 4.10 -7.33 -11.02
CA VAL A 173 5.02 -7.40 -12.15
C VAL A 173 5.90 -6.17 -12.05
N SER A 174 7.22 -6.35 -12.11
CA SER A 174 8.11 -5.21 -11.92
C SER A 174 9.41 -5.40 -12.68
N GLU A 175 9.76 -4.34 -13.39
CA GLU A 175 11.07 -4.06 -14.00
C GLU A 175 11.43 -2.60 -13.69
N PRO A 176 12.71 -2.20 -13.78
CA PRO A 176 13.08 -0.81 -13.63
C PRO A 176 12.31 0.11 -14.58
N GLY A 177 11.59 1.08 -14.04
CA GLY A 177 10.74 2.00 -14.81
C GLY A 177 9.33 1.50 -15.08
N ASP A 178 8.96 0.29 -14.68
CA ASP A 178 7.61 -0.27 -14.85
C ASP A 178 7.30 -1.29 -13.75
N THR A 179 6.75 -0.82 -12.64
CA THR A 179 6.21 -1.67 -11.57
C THR A 179 4.70 -1.60 -11.59
N ARG A 180 4.03 -2.74 -11.54
CA ARG A 180 2.56 -2.84 -11.52
C ARG A 180 2.09 -3.82 -10.47
N PHE A 181 1.35 -3.32 -9.47
CA PHE A 181 0.59 -4.13 -8.54
C PHE A 181 -0.82 -4.34 -9.09
N GLN A 182 -1.24 -5.59 -9.21
CA GLN A 182 -2.55 -5.98 -9.73
C GLN A 182 -3.38 -6.58 -8.60
N VAL A 183 -4.45 -5.89 -8.25
CA VAL A 183 -5.46 -6.32 -7.28
C VAL A 183 -6.65 -6.87 -8.04
N ARG A 184 -6.96 -8.15 -7.88
CA ARG A 184 -8.15 -8.80 -8.45
C ARG A 184 -9.21 -8.97 -7.38
N LEU A 185 -10.40 -8.51 -7.64
CA LEU A 185 -11.54 -8.58 -6.72
C LEU A 185 -12.72 -9.26 -7.42
N PRO A 186 -13.31 -10.31 -6.84
CA PRO A 186 -14.46 -10.99 -7.42
C PRO A 186 -15.68 -10.07 -7.42
N LEU A 187 -16.47 -10.14 -8.51
CA LEU A 187 -17.76 -9.46 -8.61
C LEU A 187 -18.84 -10.15 -7.78
N ALA A 188 -18.65 -11.43 -7.44
CA ALA A 188 -19.55 -12.16 -6.57
C ALA A 188 -19.10 -12.01 -5.10
N GLU A 189 -20.08 -12.02 -4.19
CA GLU A 189 -19.80 -12.04 -2.75
C GLU A 189 -18.95 -13.28 -2.39
N PRO A 190 -17.84 -13.14 -1.65
CA PRO A 190 -17.08 -14.29 -1.19
C PRO A 190 -17.99 -15.19 -0.33
N ALA A 191 -17.94 -16.50 -0.57
CA ALA A 191 -18.67 -17.46 0.24
C ALA A 191 -18.23 -17.29 1.71
N ARG A 192 -19.15 -16.88 2.58
CA ARG A 192 -18.88 -16.82 4.02
C ARG A 192 -18.76 -18.26 4.54
N GLU A 193 -17.55 -18.67 4.86
CA GLU A 193 -17.39 -19.86 5.69
C GLU A 193 -18.00 -19.54 7.07
N GLY A 194 -19.06 -20.30 7.42
CA GLY A 194 -19.82 -20.21 8.66
C GLY A 194 -19.06 -20.77 9.87
#